data_29b3795bd49c71095a785d5acd1df013
#
_entry.id   29b3795bd49c71095a785d5acd1df013
#
_cell.length_a   1.000
_cell.length_b   1.000
_cell.length_c   1.000
_cell.angle_alpha   90.00
_cell.angle_beta   90.00
_cell.angle_gamma   90.00
#
_symmetry.space_group_name_H-M   'P 1'
#
loop_
_entity.id
_entity.type
_entity.pdbx_description
1 polymer ?
#
loop_
_entity_poly.entity_id
_entity_poly.type
_entity_poly.pdbx_seq_one_letter_code
_entity_poly.pdbx_strand_id
1 'polypeptide(L)'
;MSYRETYNFWLEDDYFDQNTKNELLAIRNNEEEIEDRFYRDLEFGTGGLRGVIGAGTNRMNFYTVRKATQGLANYIIKQGSQEKGVAIAYDSRRFSPEFALEAALCLNANGIKAYLFDALRPTPELSFAVRQLGCTAGIVVTASHNPPEYNGYKVYWEDGAQITAPKDVEIVAEVKAITDYHTVKTMSEADAKAQGLLTIIGKEIDDAYMVELKKQIVHPEIIKEVADEIKIVYTPLHGTGLVPVKRVLAELGFKNVYVVPEQELPDPEFTTLAYPNPEDPAAFELAIKLAKEVGADIILATDPDADRLGVYALDTKSGEYVSFTGNMSGMLIAEYLLREKTKTGTMPENPALVKTIVTTNMADVMTKAYNVKEIEVLTGFKYIGEQIKLFEQNHTYNYVFGLEESYGCLAGTHARDKDAVVAVMCLCEVAAYCKKNGITLWDQMLKIYEEYGYFKEGLHTITMKGVTGAQAIKDIMAALRKNPAKELAGLKVLKVRDYDADVVTDMATGEKSSTGLPKSNVLYFDLENDSWCCARPSGTEPKIKFYMGVKGNSLQDSEEKLEALKNAVLAMIPEV
;
A
#
# COMPACT_ATOMS: atom_id res chain seq x y z
N MET A 1 11.75 31.14 -10.18
CA MET A 1 12.98 31.36 -9.37
C MET A 1 13.92 30.18 -9.61
N SER A 2 15.24 30.48 -9.66
CA SER A 2 16.24 29.40 -9.60
C SER A 2 16.24 28.78 -8.19
N TYR A 3 16.81 27.59 -8.04
CA TYR A 3 16.89 26.92 -6.73
C TYR A 3 17.61 27.83 -5.70
N ARG A 4 18.62 28.59 -6.11
CA ARG A 4 19.36 29.52 -5.24
C ARG A 4 18.53 30.73 -4.83
N GLU A 5 17.72 31.30 -5.72
CA GLU A 5 16.78 32.38 -5.39
C GLU A 5 15.71 31.88 -4.40
N THR A 6 15.20 30.66 -4.58
CA THR A 6 14.23 30.06 -3.67
C THR A 6 14.83 29.79 -2.29
N TYR A 7 16.06 29.28 -2.22
CA TYR A 7 16.81 29.12 -0.96
C TYR A 7 16.97 30.46 -0.23
N ASN A 8 17.40 31.54 -0.92
CA ASN A 8 17.56 32.86 -0.32
C ASN A 8 16.21 33.42 0.16
N PHE A 9 15.14 33.23 -0.61
CA PHE A 9 13.79 33.61 -0.19
C PHE A 9 13.40 32.94 1.13
N TRP A 10 13.66 31.63 1.28
CA TRP A 10 13.35 30.91 2.54
C TRP A 10 14.19 31.38 3.73
N LEU A 11 15.37 31.90 3.49
CA LEU A 11 16.22 32.49 4.56
C LEU A 11 15.76 33.89 4.98
N GLU A 12 15.29 34.70 4.05
CA GLU A 12 15.03 36.13 4.26
C GLU A 12 13.59 36.40 4.70
N ASP A 13 12.61 35.66 4.13
CA ASP A 13 11.21 35.91 4.36
C ASP A 13 10.79 35.51 5.80
N ASP A 14 9.96 36.35 6.43
CA ASP A 14 9.50 36.19 7.81
C ASP A 14 8.41 35.10 8.00
N TYR A 15 7.86 34.58 6.91
CA TYR A 15 6.96 33.43 6.94
C TYR A 15 7.64 32.16 7.49
N PHE A 16 8.94 32.01 7.27
CA PHE A 16 9.71 30.86 7.72
C PHE A 16 10.31 31.08 9.12
N ASP A 17 10.14 30.10 9.98
CA ASP A 17 10.61 30.19 11.37
C ASP A 17 12.14 30.12 11.49
N GLN A 18 12.64 30.46 12.69
CA GLN A 18 14.07 30.54 12.94
C GLN A 18 14.76 29.16 12.90
N ASN A 19 14.06 28.07 13.25
CA ASN A 19 14.64 26.71 13.20
C ASN A 19 14.89 26.31 11.75
N THR A 20 13.92 26.55 10.87
CA THR A 20 14.03 26.35 9.42
C THR A 20 15.19 27.16 8.83
N LYS A 21 15.32 28.45 9.21
CA LYS A 21 16.43 29.31 8.77
C LYS A 21 17.77 28.80 9.29
N ASN A 22 17.86 28.36 10.53
CA ASN A 22 19.09 27.80 11.10
C ASN A 22 19.51 26.50 10.37
N GLU A 23 18.57 25.61 10.05
CA GLU A 23 18.82 24.41 9.25
C GLU A 23 19.38 24.78 7.86
N LEU A 24 18.79 25.73 7.19
CA LEU A 24 19.27 26.22 5.89
C LEU A 24 20.64 26.87 5.96
N LEU A 25 20.90 27.68 7.01
CA LEU A 25 22.23 28.26 7.25
C LEU A 25 23.32 27.22 7.46
N ALA A 26 23.01 26.07 8.06
CA ALA A 26 23.96 24.99 8.26
C ALA A 26 24.47 24.39 6.93
N ILE A 27 23.67 24.42 5.88
CA ILE A 27 24.02 23.91 4.54
C ILE A 27 24.51 24.99 3.56
N ARG A 28 24.66 26.24 3.99
CA ARG A 28 24.95 27.41 3.11
C ARG A 28 26.16 27.25 2.17
N ASN A 29 27.12 26.40 2.56
CA ASN A 29 28.34 26.13 1.79
C ASN A 29 28.27 24.77 1.04
N ASN A 30 27.14 24.07 1.06
CA ASN A 30 26.93 22.81 0.37
C ASN A 30 25.94 23.04 -0.79
N GLU A 31 26.48 23.35 -1.97
CA GLU A 31 25.68 23.69 -3.14
C GLU A 31 24.80 22.54 -3.64
N GLU A 32 25.34 21.31 -3.58
CA GLU A 32 24.62 20.11 -3.98
C GLU A 32 23.37 19.87 -3.10
N GLU A 33 23.52 20.03 -1.78
CA GLU A 33 22.41 19.92 -0.84
C GLU A 33 21.36 21.04 -1.03
N ILE A 34 21.80 22.26 -1.32
CA ILE A 34 20.90 23.39 -1.60
C ILE A 34 20.12 23.10 -2.89
N GLU A 35 20.79 22.68 -3.94
CA GLU A 35 20.14 22.32 -5.20
C GLU A 35 19.13 21.20 -4.99
N ASP A 36 19.49 20.11 -4.30
CA ASP A 36 18.61 18.98 -4.05
C ASP A 36 17.35 19.38 -3.26
N ARG A 37 17.45 20.31 -2.32
CA ARG A 37 16.32 20.79 -1.53
C ARG A 37 15.41 21.77 -2.26
N PHE A 38 15.88 22.46 -3.32
CA PHE A 38 15.16 23.58 -3.94
C PHE A 38 15.01 23.51 -5.47
N TYR A 39 15.56 22.49 -6.17
CA TYR A 39 15.50 22.41 -7.64
C TYR A 39 14.06 22.24 -8.17
N ARG A 40 13.14 21.77 -7.32
CA ARG A 40 11.71 21.64 -7.59
C ARG A 40 10.88 21.70 -6.31
N ASP A 41 9.57 21.79 -6.45
CA ASP A 41 8.65 21.51 -5.35
C ASP A 41 8.54 19.98 -5.16
N LEU A 42 8.30 19.54 -3.92
CA LEU A 42 7.93 18.16 -3.63
C LEU A 42 6.66 17.81 -4.40
N GLU A 43 6.76 16.83 -5.27
CA GLU A 43 5.64 16.47 -6.14
C GLU A 43 4.49 15.87 -5.32
N PHE A 44 3.33 16.47 -5.49
CA PHE A 44 2.07 15.82 -5.12
C PHE A 44 1.80 14.76 -6.18
N GLY A 45 2.29 13.52 -5.94
CA GLY A 45 2.12 12.41 -6.85
C GLY A 45 0.64 12.00 -6.98
N THR A 46 0.38 10.81 -7.50
CA THR A 46 -0.98 10.33 -7.78
C THR A 46 -1.87 10.11 -6.55
N GLY A 47 -1.55 10.67 -5.40
CA GLY A 47 -2.37 10.51 -4.19
C GLY A 47 -1.78 11.16 -2.95
N GLY A 48 -0.78 12.04 -3.08
CA GLY A 48 -0.19 12.73 -1.94
C GLY A 48 1.29 13.05 -2.10
N LEU A 49 1.90 13.58 -1.03
CA LEU A 49 3.32 13.89 -0.94
C LEU A 49 4.09 12.72 -0.30
N ARG A 50 5.34 12.55 -0.69
CA ARG A 50 6.31 11.70 0.00
C ARG A 50 7.71 12.23 -0.24
N GLY A 51 8.49 12.42 0.82
CA GLY A 51 9.85 12.94 0.71
C GLY A 51 10.62 12.87 2.02
N VAL A 52 11.90 13.22 1.93
CA VAL A 52 12.77 13.36 3.09
C VAL A 52 12.32 14.55 3.94
N ILE A 53 12.33 14.40 5.25
CA ILE A 53 12.01 15.47 6.21
C ILE A 53 13.14 16.50 6.22
N GLY A 54 12.80 17.82 6.18
CA GLY A 54 13.77 18.90 6.27
C GLY A 54 13.27 20.21 5.64
N ALA A 55 14.06 21.26 5.80
CA ALA A 55 13.79 22.55 5.18
C ALA A 55 14.03 22.52 3.67
N GLY A 56 13.12 23.08 2.90
CA GLY A 56 13.18 23.19 1.44
C GLY A 56 11.88 22.81 0.74
N THR A 57 11.75 23.25 -0.53
CA THR A 57 10.54 22.98 -1.32
C THR A 57 10.42 21.51 -1.74
N ASN A 58 11.53 20.79 -1.89
CA ASN A 58 11.59 19.36 -2.21
C ASN A 58 11.77 18.51 -0.95
N ARG A 59 11.16 18.91 0.16
CA ARG A 59 11.23 18.23 1.47
C ARG A 59 9.86 18.20 2.13
N MET A 60 9.65 17.21 3.01
CA MET A 60 8.51 17.18 3.94
C MET A 60 8.79 18.10 5.12
N ASN A 61 7.97 19.11 5.30
CA ASN A 61 8.02 20.07 6.40
C ASN A 61 6.64 20.72 6.61
N PHE A 62 6.51 21.55 7.63
CA PHE A 62 5.27 22.26 7.94
C PHE A 62 4.73 23.09 6.78
N TYR A 63 5.60 23.73 6.01
CA TYR A 63 5.22 24.63 4.91
C TYR A 63 4.71 23.85 3.70
N THR A 64 5.34 22.73 3.36
CA THR A 64 4.88 21.88 2.25
C THR A 64 3.58 21.17 2.60
N VAL A 65 3.39 20.75 3.86
CA VAL A 65 2.12 20.20 4.38
C VAL A 65 1.02 21.26 4.34
N ARG A 66 1.27 22.48 4.84
CA ARG A 66 0.31 23.59 4.78
C ARG A 66 -0.09 23.93 3.34
N LYS A 67 0.89 24.03 2.44
CA LYS A 67 0.64 24.33 1.02
C LYS A 67 -0.24 23.26 0.37
N ALA A 68 0.07 21.98 0.60
CA ALA A 68 -0.72 20.86 0.11
C ALA A 68 -2.15 20.89 0.68
N THR A 69 -2.28 21.13 1.99
CA THR A 69 -3.58 21.21 2.67
C THR A 69 -4.40 22.41 2.23
N GLN A 70 -3.78 23.58 1.98
CA GLN A 70 -4.47 24.74 1.42
C GLN A 70 -5.01 24.45 0.02
N GLY A 71 -4.24 23.76 -0.83
CA GLY A 71 -4.72 23.33 -2.15
C GLY A 71 -5.91 22.36 -2.04
N LEU A 72 -5.84 21.39 -1.13
CA LEU A 72 -6.96 20.50 -0.83
C LEU A 72 -8.19 21.27 -0.33
N ALA A 73 -8.00 22.23 0.58
CA ALA A 73 -9.08 23.07 1.12
C ALA A 73 -9.75 23.88 0.00
N ASN A 74 -8.95 24.50 -0.90
CA ASN A 74 -9.47 25.23 -2.04
C ASN A 74 -10.35 24.34 -2.93
N TYR A 75 -9.89 23.11 -3.20
CA TYR A 75 -10.64 22.14 -3.98
C TYR A 75 -11.95 21.73 -3.29
N ILE A 76 -11.92 21.41 -1.99
CA ILE A 76 -13.13 21.07 -1.21
C ILE A 76 -14.16 22.20 -1.25
N ILE A 77 -13.72 23.45 -1.10
CA ILE A 77 -14.59 24.64 -1.17
C ILE A 77 -15.19 24.79 -2.58
N LYS A 78 -14.41 24.59 -3.64
CA LYS A 78 -14.91 24.63 -5.02
C LYS A 78 -15.95 23.54 -5.29
N GLN A 79 -15.82 22.39 -4.65
CA GLN A 79 -16.82 21.31 -4.73
C GLN A 79 -18.07 21.55 -3.85
N GLY A 80 -18.08 22.63 -3.02
CA GLY A 80 -19.18 22.93 -2.12
C GLY A 80 -19.41 21.90 -1.01
N SER A 81 -18.35 21.17 -0.61
CA SER A 81 -18.45 20.01 0.31
C SER A 81 -17.76 20.23 1.67
N GLN A 82 -17.42 21.49 2.00
CA GLN A 82 -16.70 21.87 3.23
C GLN A 82 -17.41 21.48 4.53
N GLU A 83 -18.74 21.41 4.50
CA GLU A 83 -19.55 21.08 5.70
C GLU A 83 -19.37 19.64 6.21
N LYS A 84 -18.95 18.72 5.33
CA LYS A 84 -18.75 17.31 5.69
C LYS A 84 -17.46 17.09 6.50
N GLY A 85 -16.48 17.98 6.36
CA GLY A 85 -15.20 17.90 7.06
C GLY A 85 -14.22 16.88 6.49
N VAL A 86 -13.07 16.75 7.18
CA VAL A 86 -11.93 15.89 6.79
C VAL A 86 -11.46 15.07 7.98
N ALA A 87 -11.34 13.75 7.84
CA ALA A 87 -10.74 12.87 8.85
C ALA A 87 -9.22 12.83 8.68
N ILE A 88 -8.47 12.78 9.79
CA ILE A 88 -6.99 12.82 9.75
C ILE A 88 -6.42 11.78 10.70
N ALA A 89 -5.57 10.88 10.18
CA ALA A 89 -4.79 9.92 10.93
C ALA A 89 -3.28 10.08 10.66
N TYR A 90 -2.47 9.46 11.49
CA TYR A 90 -1.02 9.52 11.39
C TYR A 90 -0.36 8.27 11.97
N ASP A 91 0.87 8.00 11.52
CA ASP A 91 1.71 6.89 11.98
C ASP A 91 2.72 7.31 13.07
N SER A 92 3.68 6.44 13.38
CA SER A 92 4.68 6.63 14.42
C SER A 92 5.89 7.47 14.00
N ARG A 93 5.97 7.94 12.76
CA ARG A 93 7.15 8.65 12.22
C ARG A 93 7.38 10.01 12.86
N ARG A 94 8.62 10.49 12.76
CA ARG A 94 8.98 11.87 13.13
C ARG A 94 7.99 12.85 12.52
N PHE A 95 7.50 13.77 13.32
CA PHE A 95 6.57 14.85 12.94
C PHE A 95 5.21 14.39 12.40
N SER A 96 4.86 13.10 12.41
CA SER A 96 3.55 12.67 11.93
C SER A 96 2.39 13.29 12.72
N PRO A 97 2.41 13.31 14.09
CA PRO A 97 1.38 14.00 14.85
C PRO A 97 1.31 15.50 14.59
N GLU A 98 2.48 16.16 14.51
CA GLU A 98 2.58 17.60 14.28
C GLU A 98 2.11 17.99 12.88
N PHE A 99 2.48 17.25 11.85
CA PHE A 99 2.00 17.47 10.48
C PHE A 99 0.50 17.22 10.35
N ALA A 100 -0.03 16.23 11.07
CA ALA A 100 -1.46 15.95 11.11
C ALA A 100 -2.26 17.09 11.77
N LEU A 101 -1.76 17.62 12.90
CA LEU A 101 -2.34 18.79 13.56
C LEU A 101 -2.25 20.02 12.66
N GLU A 102 -1.12 20.25 12.00
CA GLU A 102 -0.93 21.38 11.10
C GLU A 102 -1.89 21.35 9.91
N ALA A 103 -2.11 20.16 9.33
CA ALA A 103 -3.13 19.98 8.30
C ALA A 103 -4.54 20.28 8.83
N ALA A 104 -4.88 19.82 10.04
CA ALA A 104 -6.15 20.13 10.67
C ALA A 104 -6.37 21.64 10.85
N LEU A 105 -5.35 22.35 11.36
CA LEU A 105 -5.44 23.80 11.61
C LEU A 105 -5.50 24.61 10.31
N CYS A 106 -4.86 24.15 9.25
CA CYS A 106 -4.99 24.75 7.92
C CYS A 106 -6.42 24.57 7.36
N LEU A 107 -7.01 23.39 7.48
CA LEU A 107 -8.42 23.14 7.10
C LEU A 107 -9.36 24.03 7.91
N ASN A 108 -9.18 24.09 9.23
CA ASN A 108 -10.02 24.88 10.14
C ASN A 108 -9.96 26.37 9.78
N ALA A 109 -8.79 26.91 9.46
CA ALA A 109 -8.65 28.31 9.03
C ALA A 109 -9.36 28.61 7.69
N ASN A 110 -9.70 27.60 6.92
CA ASN A 110 -10.52 27.66 5.72
C ASN A 110 -12.00 27.34 5.97
N GLY A 111 -12.42 27.21 7.24
CA GLY A 111 -13.81 26.94 7.65
C GLY A 111 -14.22 25.47 7.45
N ILE A 112 -13.27 24.56 7.26
CA ILE A 112 -13.52 23.12 7.08
C ILE A 112 -13.28 22.41 8.42
N LYS A 113 -14.23 21.59 8.87
CA LYS A 113 -14.07 20.77 10.07
C LYS A 113 -12.98 19.72 9.88
N ALA A 114 -12.18 19.50 10.91
CA ALA A 114 -11.20 18.42 10.96
C ALA A 114 -11.53 17.46 12.11
N TYR A 115 -11.52 16.16 11.80
CA TYR A 115 -11.66 15.06 12.75
C TYR A 115 -10.31 14.40 12.90
N LEU A 116 -9.54 14.78 13.91
CA LEU A 116 -8.17 14.31 14.14
C LEU A 116 -8.18 13.16 15.15
N PHE A 117 -7.55 12.04 14.83
CA PHE A 117 -7.38 10.95 15.78
C PHE A 117 -6.51 11.37 16.98
N ASP A 118 -6.88 10.89 18.16
CA ASP A 118 -6.21 11.18 19.44
C ASP A 118 -4.84 10.52 19.60
N ALA A 119 -4.58 9.47 18.81
CA ALA A 119 -3.33 8.73 18.78
C ALA A 119 -3.11 8.13 17.37
N LEU A 120 -2.00 7.41 17.18
CA LEU A 120 -1.69 6.69 15.94
C LEU A 120 -2.86 5.81 15.49
N ARG A 121 -3.21 5.84 14.22
CA ARG A 121 -4.20 4.90 13.63
C ARG A 121 -3.74 4.41 12.27
N PRO A 122 -4.11 3.16 11.91
CA PRO A 122 -3.83 2.56 10.60
C PRO A 122 -4.43 3.34 9.43
N THR A 123 -3.76 3.28 8.30
CA THR A 123 -4.29 3.78 7.02
C THR A 123 -5.70 3.23 6.71
N PRO A 124 -5.98 1.91 6.83
CA PRO A 124 -7.33 1.40 6.60
C PRO A 124 -8.39 1.93 7.59
N GLU A 125 -8.01 2.22 8.81
CA GLU A 125 -8.94 2.80 9.79
C GLU A 125 -9.28 4.25 9.45
N LEU A 126 -8.36 5.03 8.86
CA LEU A 126 -8.73 6.31 8.27
C LEU A 126 -9.72 6.15 7.13
N SER A 127 -9.45 5.24 6.19
CA SER A 127 -10.37 4.93 5.08
C SER A 127 -11.78 4.63 5.59
N PHE A 128 -11.87 3.83 6.65
CA PHE A 128 -13.11 3.54 7.35
C PHE A 128 -13.72 4.79 7.99
N ALA A 129 -12.95 5.61 8.71
CA ALA A 129 -13.41 6.81 9.41
C ALA A 129 -14.01 7.84 8.44
N VAL A 130 -13.41 8.05 7.26
CA VAL A 130 -13.96 8.93 6.22
C VAL A 130 -15.40 8.54 5.88
N ARG A 131 -15.67 7.27 5.70
CA ARG A 131 -16.99 6.73 5.37
C ARG A 131 -17.93 6.74 6.56
N GLN A 132 -17.45 6.34 7.73
CA GLN A 132 -18.25 6.27 8.98
C GLN A 132 -18.74 7.65 9.43
N LEU A 133 -17.90 8.67 9.27
CA LEU A 133 -18.23 10.05 9.62
C LEU A 133 -18.91 10.83 8.48
N GLY A 134 -18.96 10.26 7.27
CA GLY A 134 -19.46 10.94 6.09
C GLY A 134 -18.61 12.14 5.65
N CYS A 135 -17.30 12.08 5.89
CA CYS A 135 -16.37 13.13 5.51
C CYS A 135 -16.24 13.29 3.98
N THR A 136 -15.90 14.49 3.55
CA THR A 136 -15.59 14.77 2.14
C THR A 136 -14.26 14.19 1.71
N ALA A 137 -13.29 14.18 2.63
CA ALA A 137 -11.94 13.72 2.39
C ALA A 137 -11.30 13.12 3.65
N GLY A 138 -10.16 12.48 3.46
CA GLY A 138 -9.29 12.00 4.53
C GLY A 138 -7.82 12.29 4.26
N ILE A 139 -7.04 12.38 5.31
CA ILE A 139 -5.59 12.56 5.24
C ILE A 139 -4.92 11.52 6.14
N VAL A 140 -3.90 10.84 5.63
CA VAL A 140 -2.97 10.05 6.46
C VAL A 140 -1.57 10.61 6.34
N VAL A 141 -0.99 10.95 7.48
CA VAL A 141 0.43 11.37 7.53
C VAL A 141 1.28 10.14 7.80
N THR A 142 1.91 9.64 6.75
CA THR A 142 2.73 8.42 6.75
C THR A 142 3.61 8.34 5.52
N ALA A 143 4.76 7.70 5.63
CA ALA A 143 5.56 7.24 4.50
C ALA A 143 5.59 5.70 4.39
N SER A 144 4.59 5.00 4.99
CA SER A 144 4.48 3.54 4.99
C SER A 144 5.80 2.91 5.49
N HIS A 145 6.41 2.05 4.72
CA HIS A 145 7.63 1.30 5.05
C HIS A 145 8.95 1.99 4.65
N ASN A 146 8.93 3.26 4.23
CA ASN A 146 10.17 3.98 3.89
C ASN A 146 11.09 4.14 5.11
N PRO A 147 12.41 4.42 4.90
CA PRO A 147 13.35 4.72 5.99
C PRO A 147 12.90 5.87 6.91
N PRO A 148 13.47 6.01 8.12
CA PRO A 148 13.00 6.95 9.15
C PRO A 148 13.11 8.44 8.78
N GLU A 149 14.00 8.79 7.86
CA GLU A 149 14.15 10.16 7.36
C GLU A 149 13.01 10.63 6.45
N TYR A 150 12.12 9.71 6.01
CA TYR A 150 10.97 10.03 5.16
C TYR A 150 9.69 10.26 5.96
N ASN A 151 8.86 11.16 5.46
CA ASN A 151 7.44 11.23 5.82
C ASN A 151 6.60 11.48 4.55
N GLY A 152 5.28 11.44 4.70
CA GLY A 152 4.35 11.63 3.59
C GLY A 152 2.98 12.13 4.05
N TYR A 153 2.14 12.40 3.07
CA TYR A 153 0.81 12.96 3.24
C TYR A 153 -0.08 12.38 2.13
N LYS A 154 -0.90 11.37 2.47
CA LYS A 154 -1.82 10.70 1.54
C LYS A 154 -3.20 11.34 1.62
N VAL A 155 -3.88 11.52 0.48
CA VAL A 155 -5.24 12.08 0.41
C VAL A 155 -6.24 11.02 -0.05
N TYR A 156 -7.35 10.96 0.65
CA TYR A 156 -8.51 10.09 0.43
C TYR A 156 -9.74 10.94 0.14
N TRP A 157 -10.73 10.39 -0.57
CA TRP A 157 -11.98 11.08 -0.87
C TRP A 157 -13.16 10.46 -0.11
N GLU A 158 -14.37 10.99 -0.32
CA GLU A 158 -15.59 10.63 0.44
C GLU A 158 -15.96 9.14 0.40
N ASP A 159 -15.49 8.40 -0.59
CA ASP A 159 -15.66 6.95 -0.69
C ASP A 159 -14.67 6.15 0.19
N GLY A 160 -13.71 6.82 0.81
CA GLY A 160 -12.65 6.22 1.62
C GLY A 160 -11.47 5.67 0.79
N ALA A 161 -11.49 5.81 -0.54
CA ALA A 161 -10.37 5.42 -1.39
C ALA A 161 -9.37 6.57 -1.54
N GLN A 162 -8.09 6.23 -1.74
CA GLN A 162 -7.09 7.21 -2.15
C GLN A 162 -7.49 7.82 -3.49
N ILE A 163 -7.29 9.14 -3.65
CA ILE A 163 -7.74 9.88 -4.83
C ILE A 163 -7.19 9.31 -6.13
N THR A 164 -8.06 9.29 -7.16
CA THR A 164 -7.75 8.93 -8.55
C THR A 164 -8.13 10.06 -9.49
N ALA A 165 -7.78 9.95 -10.76
CA ALA A 165 -8.19 10.92 -11.78
C ALA A 165 -9.73 11.03 -11.87
N PRO A 166 -10.29 12.24 -12.08
CA PRO A 166 -9.60 13.49 -12.32
C PRO A 166 -9.19 14.27 -11.05
N LYS A 167 -9.63 13.84 -9.85
CA LYS A 167 -9.47 14.58 -8.59
C LYS A 167 -8.02 14.81 -8.20
N ASP A 168 -7.15 13.81 -8.40
CA ASP A 168 -5.72 13.97 -8.12
C ASP A 168 -5.11 15.11 -8.95
N VAL A 169 -5.43 15.19 -10.24
CA VAL A 169 -4.96 16.25 -11.13
C VAL A 169 -5.52 17.61 -10.73
N GLU A 170 -6.80 17.69 -10.39
CA GLU A 170 -7.49 18.92 -9.98
C GLU A 170 -6.95 19.45 -8.65
N ILE A 171 -6.72 18.60 -7.66
CA ILE A 171 -6.11 18.98 -6.37
C ILE A 171 -4.67 19.46 -6.58
N VAL A 172 -3.88 18.77 -7.40
CA VAL A 172 -2.52 19.18 -7.76
C VAL A 172 -2.52 20.57 -8.39
N ALA A 173 -3.50 20.88 -9.25
CA ALA A 173 -3.62 22.20 -9.87
C ALA A 173 -3.88 23.28 -8.81
N GLU A 174 -4.72 23.04 -7.79
CA GLU A 174 -4.93 23.97 -6.69
C GLU A 174 -3.65 24.18 -5.86
N VAL A 175 -2.91 23.13 -5.57
CA VAL A 175 -1.62 23.23 -4.84
C VAL A 175 -0.60 24.06 -5.64
N LYS A 176 -0.48 23.80 -6.95
CA LYS A 176 0.43 24.56 -7.83
C LYS A 176 0.04 26.01 -8.03
N ALA A 177 -1.24 26.35 -7.91
CA ALA A 177 -1.72 27.73 -7.98
C ALA A 177 -1.28 28.60 -6.79
N ILE A 178 -0.87 27.98 -5.68
CA ILE A 178 -0.34 28.70 -4.50
C ILE A 178 1.13 29.03 -4.76
N THR A 179 1.38 30.27 -5.16
CA THR A 179 2.73 30.79 -5.44
C THR A 179 3.29 31.66 -4.31
N ASP A 180 2.41 32.16 -3.42
CA ASP A 180 2.75 32.98 -2.26
C ASP A 180 2.35 32.24 -0.97
N TYR A 181 3.33 31.90 -0.15
CA TYR A 181 3.13 31.21 1.12
C TYR A 181 2.29 32.00 2.13
N HIS A 182 2.33 33.35 2.08
CA HIS A 182 1.51 34.21 2.97
C HIS A 182 0.00 34.10 2.71
N THR A 183 -0.40 33.51 1.58
CA THR A 183 -1.82 33.21 1.29
C THR A 183 -2.33 31.92 1.93
N VAL A 184 -1.41 31.09 2.45
CA VAL A 184 -1.75 29.85 3.14
C VAL A 184 -2.26 30.17 4.53
N LYS A 185 -3.49 29.73 4.83
CA LYS A 185 -4.16 30.02 6.08
C LYS A 185 -3.83 28.96 7.13
N THR A 186 -3.68 29.41 8.37
CA THR A 186 -3.62 28.56 9.57
C THR A 186 -4.25 29.29 10.74
N MET A 187 -4.58 28.57 11.80
CA MET A 187 -5.12 29.16 13.04
C MET A 187 -4.57 28.42 14.26
N SER A 188 -4.79 28.97 15.45
CA SER A 188 -4.40 28.29 16.68
C SER A 188 -5.30 27.11 16.97
N GLU A 189 -4.77 26.08 17.62
CA GLU A 189 -5.54 24.92 18.10
C GLU A 189 -6.65 25.35 19.07
N ALA A 190 -6.38 26.34 19.94
CA ALA A 190 -7.34 26.88 20.88
C ALA A 190 -8.55 27.51 20.17
N ASP A 191 -8.30 28.30 19.13
CA ASP A 191 -9.37 28.95 18.35
C ASP A 191 -10.15 27.90 17.53
N ALA A 192 -9.48 26.92 16.96
CA ALA A 192 -10.11 25.83 16.22
C ALA A 192 -11.09 25.03 17.11
N LYS A 193 -10.66 24.68 18.33
CA LYS A 193 -11.52 24.03 19.33
C LYS A 193 -12.67 24.91 19.80
N ALA A 194 -12.40 26.17 20.09
CA ALA A 194 -13.42 27.14 20.53
C ALA A 194 -14.52 27.35 19.47
N GLN A 195 -14.17 27.31 18.19
CA GLN A 195 -15.11 27.42 17.08
C GLN A 195 -15.77 26.09 16.70
N GLY A 196 -15.43 24.98 17.34
CA GLY A 196 -15.97 23.65 17.03
C GLY A 196 -15.53 23.09 15.67
N LEU A 197 -14.42 23.59 15.14
CA LEU A 197 -13.86 23.15 13.85
C LEU A 197 -12.89 21.98 14.00
N LEU A 198 -12.23 21.83 15.16
CA LEU A 198 -11.37 20.70 15.48
C LEU A 198 -12.07 19.76 16.45
N THR A 199 -12.30 18.53 16.02
CA THR A 199 -12.87 17.45 16.83
C THR A 199 -11.83 16.33 16.96
N ILE A 200 -11.55 15.93 18.20
CA ILE A 200 -10.69 14.77 18.46
C ILE A 200 -11.57 13.52 18.46
N ILE A 201 -11.16 12.52 17.67
CA ILE A 201 -11.85 11.23 17.52
C ILE A 201 -10.92 10.09 17.95
N GLY A 202 -11.48 8.91 18.23
CA GLY A 202 -10.69 7.74 18.66
C GLY A 202 -11.59 6.54 18.91
N LYS A 203 -11.78 6.17 20.18
CA LYS A 203 -12.43 4.92 20.60
C LYS A 203 -13.75 4.59 19.90
N GLU A 204 -14.58 5.55 19.62
CA GLU A 204 -15.87 5.33 18.94
C GLU A 204 -15.69 4.83 17.50
N ILE A 205 -14.63 5.30 16.83
CA ILE A 205 -14.27 4.82 15.49
C ILE A 205 -13.60 3.44 15.59
N ASP A 206 -12.68 3.26 16.55
CA ASP A 206 -12.02 1.97 16.80
C ASP A 206 -13.07 0.88 17.07
N ASP A 207 -14.09 1.16 17.90
CA ASP A 207 -15.15 0.20 18.24
C ASP A 207 -15.99 -0.18 17.01
N ALA A 208 -16.36 0.81 16.20
CA ALA A 208 -17.11 0.58 14.96
C ALA A 208 -16.29 -0.21 13.94
N TYR A 209 -15.00 0.13 13.79
CA TYR A 209 -14.06 -0.58 12.92
C TYR A 209 -13.93 -2.05 13.32
N MET A 210 -13.73 -2.36 14.61
CA MET A 210 -13.67 -3.75 15.11
C MET A 210 -14.94 -4.56 14.80
N VAL A 211 -16.11 -3.93 14.85
CA VAL A 211 -17.38 -4.57 14.48
C VAL A 211 -17.36 -5.00 13.00
N GLU A 212 -16.91 -4.11 12.12
CA GLU A 212 -16.85 -4.39 10.67
C GLU A 212 -15.81 -5.45 10.32
N LEU A 213 -14.63 -5.42 10.96
CA LEU A 213 -13.60 -6.44 10.77
C LEU A 213 -14.14 -7.84 11.08
N LYS A 214 -14.76 -8.02 12.24
CA LYS A 214 -15.24 -9.33 12.70
C LYS A 214 -16.33 -9.94 11.82
N LYS A 215 -17.02 -9.15 10.99
CA LYS A 215 -17.97 -9.68 9.99
C LYS A 215 -17.30 -10.52 8.89
N GLN A 216 -15.97 -10.39 8.72
CA GLN A 216 -15.22 -11.13 7.71
C GLN A 216 -14.84 -12.55 8.17
N ILE A 217 -14.97 -12.87 9.46
CA ILE A 217 -14.75 -14.24 9.99
C ILE A 217 -15.87 -15.15 9.51
N VAL A 218 -15.49 -16.33 8.99
CA VAL A 218 -16.44 -17.31 8.46
C VAL A 218 -16.79 -18.35 9.54
N HIS A 219 -15.81 -18.80 10.31
CA HIS A 219 -15.93 -19.91 11.28
C HIS A 219 -15.43 -19.53 12.68
N PRO A 220 -16.13 -18.65 13.41
CA PRO A 220 -15.72 -18.26 14.77
C PRO A 220 -15.68 -19.43 15.75
N GLU A 221 -16.43 -20.51 15.50
CA GLU A 221 -16.41 -21.73 16.28
C GLU A 221 -15.06 -22.48 16.15
N ILE A 222 -14.44 -22.50 14.97
CA ILE A 222 -13.13 -23.12 14.76
C ILE A 222 -12.06 -22.40 15.58
N ILE A 223 -12.09 -21.07 15.57
CA ILE A 223 -11.15 -20.27 16.37
C ILE A 223 -11.27 -20.65 17.84
N LYS A 224 -12.50 -20.72 18.38
CA LYS A 224 -12.74 -21.06 19.79
C LYS A 224 -12.22 -22.44 20.19
N GLU A 225 -12.25 -23.40 19.26
CA GLU A 225 -11.78 -24.76 19.53
C GLU A 225 -10.26 -24.83 19.72
N VAL A 226 -9.47 -24.02 18.99
CA VAL A 226 -8.00 -24.11 18.96
C VAL A 226 -7.28 -22.86 19.50
N ALA A 227 -8.01 -21.84 19.96
CA ALA A 227 -7.45 -20.56 20.41
C ALA A 227 -6.42 -20.70 21.55
N ASP A 228 -6.53 -21.75 22.36
CA ASP A 228 -5.62 -22.07 23.46
C ASP A 228 -4.36 -22.82 23.01
N GLU A 229 -4.37 -23.38 21.80
CA GLU A 229 -3.28 -24.20 21.27
C GLU A 229 -2.41 -23.47 20.25
N ILE A 230 -3.01 -22.58 19.47
CA ILE A 230 -2.30 -21.84 18.44
C ILE A 230 -1.43 -20.74 19.06
N LYS A 231 -0.18 -20.67 18.62
CA LYS A 231 0.80 -19.67 19.07
C LYS A 231 1.17 -18.73 17.92
N ILE A 232 0.96 -17.45 18.13
CA ILE A 232 1.15 -16.39 17.15
C ILE A 232 2.25 -15.46 17.67
N VAL A 233 3.30 -15.23 16.89
CA VAL A 233 4.25 -14.12 17.11
C VAL A 233 3.85 -12.98 16.20
N TYR A 234 3.79 -11.78 16.76
CA TYR A 234 3.42 -10.57 16.04
C TYR A 234 4.42 -9.44 16.29
N THR A 235 4.76 -8.71 15.23
CA THR A 235 5.48 -7.44 15.35
C THR A 235 4.77 -6.34 14.58
N PRO A 236 4.49 -5.19 15.23
CA PRO A 236 3.94 -3.99 14.56
C PRO A 236 5.03 -3.19 13.82
N LEU A 237 6.30 -3.61 13.86
CA LEU A 237 7.45 -2.85 13.38
C LEU A 237 7.41 -1.37 13.84
N HIS A 238 7.18 -1.16 15.14
CA HIS A 238 7.01 0.15 15.78
C HIS A 238 5.82 0.99 15.29
N GLY A 239 4.87 0.40 14.58
CA GLY A 239 3.79 1.09 13.86
C GLY A 239 2.42 1.05 14.54
N THR A 240 1.43 1.47 13.78
CA THR A 240 0.03 1.66 14.19
C THR A 240 -0.74 0.36 14.41
N GLY A 241 -0.25 -0.76 13.90
CA GLY A 241 -0.93 -2.04 13.96
C GLY A 241 -1.02 -2.66 15.36
N LEU A 242 -0.20 -2.24 16.32
CA LEU A 242 -0.14 -2.84 17.66
C LEU A 242 -1.51 -2.95 18.33
N VAL A 243 -2.20 -1.82 18.46
CA VAL A 243 -3.45 -1.73 19.24
C VAL A 243 -4.58 -2.49 18.55
N PRO A 244 -4.90 -2.24 17.27
CA PRO A 244 -6.02 -2.92 16.61
C PRO A 244 -5.78 -4.42 16.42
N VAL A 245 -4.56 -4.85 16.10
CA VAL A 245 -4.24 -6.28 15.95
C VAL A 245 -4.36 -7.04 17.27
N LYS A 246 -3.75 -6.52 18.35
CA LYS A 246 -3.90 -7.15 19.69
C LYS A 246 -5.36 -7.21 20.10
N ARG A 247 -6.13 -6.16 19.84
CA ARG A 247 -7.54 -6.08 20.19
C ARG A 247 -8.37 -7.10 19.43
N VAL A 248 -8.27 -7.14 18.09
CA VAL A 248 -9.10 -8.06 17.29
C VAL A 248 -8.77 -9.51 17.59
N LEU A 249 -7.51 -9.88 17.78
CA LEU A 249 -7.13 -11.23 18.15
C LEU A 249 -7.62 -11.62 19.55
N ALA A 250 -7.54 -10.71 20.53
CA ALA A 250 -8.09 -10.93 21.87
C ALA A 250 -9.61 -11.06 21.86
N GLU A 251 -10.34 -10.23 21.11
CA GLU A 251 -11.81 -10.29 20.98
C GLU A 251 -12.28 -11.58 20.28
N LEU A 252 -11.44 -12.18 19.42
CA LEU A 252 -11.71 -13.47 18.80
C LEU A 252 -11.38 -14.65 19.72
N GLY A 253 -10.61 -14.43 20.79
CA GLY A 253 -10.29 -15.42 21.80
C GLY A 253 -8.90 -16.03 21.69
N PHE A 254 -8.02 -15.58 20.80
CA PHE A 254 -6.62 -16.01 20.74
C PHE A 254 -5.88 -15.61 22.01
N LYS A 255 -5.29 -16.60 22.72
CA LYS A 255 -4.64 -16.37 24.02
C LYS A 255 -3.11 -16.28 23.94
N ASN A 256 -2.51 -16.99 22.98
CA ASN A 256 -1.07 -17.10 22.86
C ASN A 256 -0.55 -16.16 21.75
N VAL A 257 -0.74 -14.87 21.92
CA VAL A 257 -0.22 -13.82 21.02
C VAL A 257 1.00 -13.18 21.69
N TYR A 258 2.19 -13.43 21.13
CA TYR A 258 3.47 -12.95 21.62
C TYR A 258 3.93 -11.80 20.74
N VAL A 259 3.94 -10.58 21.30
CA VAL A 259 4.46 -9.41 20.58
C VAL A 259 5.98 -9.32 20.80
N VAL A 260 6.73 -8.98 19.74
CA VAL A 260 8.18 -8.76 19.82
C VAL A 260 8.44 -7.54 20.72
N PRO A 261 9.03 -7.70 21.92
CA PRO A 261 9.12 -6.61 22.91
C PRO A 261 9.91 -5.40 22.41
N GLU A 262 10.97 -5.64 21.64
CA GLU A 262 11.85 -4.58 21.12
C GLU A 262 11.18 -3.73 20.04
N GLN A 263 10.11 -4.23 19.42
CA GLN A 263 9.40 -3.59 18.31
C GLN A 263 7.95 -3.22 18.67
N GLU A 264 7.52 -3.48 19.91
CA GLU A 264 6.12 -3.28 20.34
C GLU A 264 5.74 -1.80 20.36
N LEU A 265 6.59 -0.97 20.98
CA LEU A 265 6.28 0.45 21.15
C LEU A 265 6.61 1.27 19.91
N PRO A 266 5.84 2.34 19.64
CA PRO A 266 6.15 3.29 18.58
C PRO A 266 7.56 3.86 18.73
N ASP A 267 8.35 3.81 17.66
CA ASP A 267 9.69 4.39 17.60
C ASP A 267 9.87 5.10 16.25
N PRO A 268 9.92 6.44 16.22
CA PRO A 268 10.05 7.20 14.98
C PRO A 268 11.39 7.00 14.26
N GLU A 269 12.39 6.44 14.97
CA GLU A 269 13.72 6.15 14.42
C GLU A 269 13.82 4.72 13.88
N PHE A 270 12.86 3.85 14.17
CA PHE A 270 12.89 2.42 13.82
C PHE A 270 14.22 1.75 14.21
N THR A 271 14.71 2.02 15.43
CA THR A 271 16.08 1.70 15.89
C THR A 271 16.46 0.23 15.78
N THR A 272 15.49 -0.69 15.68
CA THR A 272 15.72 -2.13 15.51
C THR A 272 15.82 -2.57 14.04
N LEU A 273 15.67 -1.65 13.08
CA LEU A 273 15.52 -1.93 11.65
C LEU A 273 16.27 -0.90 10.81
N ALA A 274 16.73 -1.29 9.62
CA ALA A 274 17.19 -0.32 8.63
C ALA A 274 16.01 0.47 8.05
N TYR A 275 14.90 -0.22 7.82
CA TYR A 275 13.60 0.36 7.44
C TYR A 275 12.47 -0.67 7.74
N PRO A 276 11.27 -0.19 8.11
CA PRO A 276 10.19 -1.04 8.63
C PRO A 276 9.35 -1.68 7.51
N ASN A 277 9.96 -2.52 6.69
CA ASN A 277 9.30 -3.16 5.55
C ASN A 277 9.06 -4.66 5.81
N PRO A 278 7.81 -5.15 5.90
CA PRO A 278 7.51 -6.55 6.09
C PRO A 278 7.80 -7.44 4.86
N GLU A 279 8.25 -6.87 3.74
CA GLU A 279 8.79 -7.60 2.60
C GLU A 279 10.27 -7.98 2.82
N ASP A 280 10.96 -7.30 3.74
CA ASP A 280 12.37 -7.54 4.03
C ASP A 280 12.54 -8.64 5.08
N PRO A 281 13.26 -9.74 4.79
CA PRO A 281 13.56 -10.78 5.78
C PRO A 281 14.25 -10.24 7.04
N ALA A 282 15.07 -9.19 6.94
CA ALA A 282 15.73 -8.58 8.09
C ALA A 282 14.73 -8.01 9.13
N ALA A 283 13.53 -7.60 8.70
CA ALA A 283 12.50 -7.14 9.61
C ALA A 283 11.96 -8.23 10.54
N PHE A 284 12.17 -9.50 10.19
CA PHE A 284 11.68 -10.65 10.95
C PHE A 284 12.71 -11.30 11.88
N GLU A 285 13.96 -10.86 11.93
CA GLU A 285 15.01 -11.51 12.72
C GLU A 285 14.62 -11.68 14.19
N LEU A 286 14.13 -10.61 14.84
CA LEU A 286 13.69 -10.65 16.23
C LEU A 286 12.42 -11.53 16.40
N ALA A 287 11.50 -11.43 15.47
CA ALA A 287 10.25 -12.21 15.49
C ALA A 287 10.52 -13.71 15.30
N ILE A 288 11.42 -14.10 14.40
CA ILE A 288 11.84 -15.50 14.19
C ILE A 288 12.55 -16.04 15.45
N LYS A 289 13.40 -15.23 16.09
CA LYS A 289 14.04 -15.62 17.36
C LYS A 289 12.98 -15.92 18.43
N LEU A 290 12.07 -14.98 18.66
CA LEU A 290 10.97 -15.16 19.62
C LEU A 290 10.11 -16.38 19.27
N ALA A 291 9.80 -16.57 17.97
CA ALA A 291 9.01 -17.69 17.50
C ALA A 291 9.65 -19.05 17.79
N LYS A 292 10.98 -19.17 17.65
CA LYS A 292 11.73 -20.37 18.02
C LYS A 292 11.72 -20.63 19.54
N GLU A 293 11.75 -19.57 20.36
CA GLU A 293 11.69 -19.66 21.82
C GLU A 293 10.32 -20.14 22.31
N VAL A 294 9.22 -19.60 21.75
CA VAL A 294 7.87 -19.95 22.20
C VAL A 294 7.27 -21.15 21.45
N GLY A 295 7.90 -21.57 20.36
CA GLY A 295 7.37 -22.60 19.45
C GLY A 295 6.12 -22.13 18.72
N ALA A 296 6.20 -20.99 18.03
CA ALA A 296 5.07 -20.38 17.33
C ALA A 296 4.66 -21.17 16.08
N ASP A 297 3.36 -21.19 15.78
CA ASP A 297 2.82 -21.75 14.53
C ASP A 297 3.02 -20.78 13.35
N ILE A 298 2.86 -19.48 13.60
CA ILE A 298 2.95 -18.40 12.60
C ILE A 298 3.63 -17.14 13.18
N ILE A 299 4.23 -16.36 12.28
CA ILE A 299 4.82 -15.06 12.57
C ILE A 299 4.22 -14.03 11.64
N LEU A 300 3.78 -12.91 12.18
CA LEU A 300 3.10 -11.84 11.47
C LEU A 300 3.81 -10.50 11.72
N ALA A 301 3.94 -9.68 10.66
CA ALA A 301 4.47 -8.33 10.76
C ALA A 301 3.62 -7.36 9.96
N THR A 302 3.30 -6.19 10.53
CA THR A 302 2.65 -5.09 9.81
C THR A 302 3.61 -3.92 9.67
N ASP A 303 3.54 -3.20 8.54
CA ASP A 303 4.30 -1.97 8.35
C ASP A 303 3.75 -0.81 9.23
N PRO A 304 4.43 0.35 9.31
CA PRO A 304 4.06 1.40 10.26
C PRO A 304 2.64 1.94 10.14
N ASP A 305 2.06 2.01 8.96
CA ASP A 305 0.67 2.43 8.75
C ASP A 305 -0.30 1.25 8.60
N ALA A 306 0.18 0.03 8.86
CA ALA A 306 -0.58 -1.22 8.96
C ALA A 306 -1.49 -1.49 7.75
N ASP A 307 -0.99 -1.20 6.55
CA ASP A 307 -1.67 -1.53 5.30
C ASP A 307 -1.06 -2.78 4.62
N ARG A 308 0.10 -3.29 5.09
CA ARG A 308 0.79 -4.50 4.59
C ARG A 308 0.99 -5.53 5.66
N LEU A 309 0.92 -6.81 5.27
CA LEU A 309 1.12 -7.96 6.14
C LEU A 309 2.21 -8.89 5.61
N GLY A 310 3.31 -9.01 6.34
CA GLY A 310 4.32 -10.04 6.15
C GLY A 310 4.04 -11.28 7.00
N VAL A 311 4.36 -12.45 6.49
CA VAL A 311 3.98 -13.74 7.08
C VAL A 311 5.13 -14.73 6.99
N TYR A 312 5.37 -15.46 8.09
CA TYR A 312 6.15 -16.69 8.11
C TYR A 312 5.35 -17.79 8.77
N ALA A 313 5.45 -19.01 8.25
CA ALA A 313 4.78 -20.18 8.79
C ALA A 313 5.78 -21.31 9.06
N LEU A 314 5.53 -22.09 10.11
CA LEU A 314 6.38 -23.22 10.47
C LEU A 314 6.20 -24.36 9.43
N ASP A 315 7.31 -24.81 8.86
CA ASP A 315 7.41 -26.09 8.17
C ASP A 315 7.87 -27.16 9.18
N THR A 316 6.96 -28.04 9.56
CA THR A 316 7.25 -29.09 10.55
C THR A 316 8.22 -30.17 10.04
N LYS A 317 8.44 -30.24 8.72
CA LYS A 317 9.38 -31.21 8.13
C LYS A 317 10.83 -30.75 8.27
N SER A 318 11.08 -29.47 8.03
CA SER A 318 12.41 -28.87 8.19
C SER A 318 12.67 -28.31 9.59
N GLY A 319 11.61 -27.97 10.33
CA GLY A 319 11.67 -27.25 11.60
C GLY A 319 11.95 -25.75 11.45
N GLU A 320 11.94 -25.21 10.23
CA GLU A 320 12.24 -23.83 9.93
C GLU A 320 10.97 -23.04 9.60
N TYR A 321 11.05 -21.72 9.70
CA TYR A 321 9.97 -20.79 9.29
C TYR A 321 10.14 -20.39 7.84
N VAL A 322 9.12 -20.66 7.03
CA VAL A 322 9.09 -20.32 5.60
C VAL A 322 8.45 -18.94 5.41
N SER A 323 9.13 -18.07 4.66
CA SER A 323 8.61 -16.75 4.28
C SER A 323 7.54 -16.88 3.21
N PHE A 324 6.43 -16.15 3.39
CA PHE A 324 5.37 -16.05 2.39
C PHE A 324 5.45 -14.72 1.66
N THR A 325 5.36 -14.75 0.34
CA THR A 325 5.18 -13.53 -0.45
C THR A 325 3.78 -12.96 -0.24
N GLY A 326 3.56 -11.71 -0.65
CA GLY A 326 2.23 -11.10 -0.62
C GLY A 326 1.21 -11.89 -1.45
N ASN A 327 1.64 -12.45 -2.58
CA ASN A 327 0.81 -13.36 -3.38
C ASN A 327 0.42 -14.62 -2.60
N MET A 328 1.37 -15.26 -1.92
CA MET A 328 1.09 -16.50 -1.16
C MET A 328 0.12 -16.25 0.00
N SER A 329 0.35 -15.23 0.82
CA SER A 329 -0.53 -14.90 1.94
C SER A 329 -1.91 -14.45 1.47
N GLY A 330 -1.97 -13.63 0.41
CA GLY A 330 -3.23 -13.20 -0.19
C GLY A 330 -4.03 -14.36 -0.78
N MET A 331 -3.38 -15.29 -1.49
CA MET A 331 -4.05 -16.44 -2.07
C MET A 331 -4.51 -17.47 -1.03
N LEU A 332 -3.79 -17.61 0.10
CA LEU A 332 -4.26 -18.40 1.25
C LEU A 332 -5.57 -17.87 1.82
N ILE A 333 -5.65 -16.56 2.05
CA ILE A 333 -6.88 -15.92 2.54
C ILE A 333 -8.00 -16.04 1.50
N ALA A 334 -7.70 -15.77 0.23
CA ALA A 334 -8.68 -15.85 -0.87
C ALA A 334 -9.27 -17.24 -0.99
N GLU A 335 -8.42 -18.28 -1.05
CA GLU A 335 -8.86 -19.68 -1.17
C GLU A 335 -9.78 -20.06 -0.02
N TYR A 336 -9.36 -19.73 1.21
CA TYR A 336 -10.17 -20.03 2.39
C TYR A 336 -11.53 -19.33 2.34
N LEU A 337 -11.58 -18.05 2.04
CA LEU A 337 -12.82 -17.28 1.94
C LEU A 337 -13.73 -17.85 0.84
N LEU A 338 -13.20 -18.11 -0.34
CA LEU A 338 -13.98 -18.62 -1.47
C LEU A 338 -14.53 -20.02 -1.17
N ARG A 339 -13.68 -20.92 -0.66
CA ARG A 339 -14.06 -22.28 -0.29
C ARG A 339 -15.12 -22.32 0.80
N GLU A 340 -14.85 -21.65 1.92
CA GLU A 340 -15.72 -21.76 3.09
C GLU A 340 -17.03 -20.98 2.91
N LYS A 341 -17.02 -19.80 2.24
CA LYS A 341 -18.27 -19.11 1.88
C LYS A 341 -19.13 -19.92 0.90
N THR A 342 -18.51 -20.65 -0.02
CA THR A 342 -19.23 -21.57 -0.93
C THR A 342 -19.87 -22.72 -0.14
N LYS A 343 -19.12 -23.38 0.77
CA LYS A 343 -19.61 -24.48 1.60
C LYS A 343 -20.74 -24.08 2.55
N THR A 344 -20.63 -22.88 3.14
CA THR A 344 -21.64 -22.38 4.08
C THR A 344 -22.85 -21.72 3.39
N GLY A 345 -22.80 -21.55 2.07
CA GLY A 345 -23.84 -20.85 1.33
C GLY A 345 -23.91 -19.35 1.61
N THR A 346 -22.81 -18.75 2.10
CA THR A 346 -22.69 -17.32 2.42
C THR A 346 -21.97 -16.53 1.32
N MET A 347 -21.63 -17.17 0.20
CA MET A 347 -21.11 -16.46 -0.96
C MET A 347 -22.18 -15.50 -1.50
N PRO A 348 -21.86 -14.20 -1.70
CA PRO A 348 -22.81 -13.26 -2.25
C PRO A 348 -23.17 -13.60 -3.72
N GLU A 349 -24.28 -13.05 -4.21
CA GLU A 349 -24.59 -13.11 -5.63
C GLU A 349 -23.55 -12.35 -6.45
N ASN A 350 -23.22 -12.82 -7.66
CA ASN A 350 -22.22 -12.20 -8.53
C ASN A 350 -20.91 -11.81 -7.79
N PRO A 351 -20.24 -12.78 -7.13
CA PRO A 351 -19.04 -12.48 -6.35
C PRO A 351 -17.87 -12.07 -7.24
N ALA A 352 -17.06 -11.11 -6.78
CA ALA A 352 -15.85 -10.66 -7.48
C ALA A 352 -14.63 -10.67 -6.57
N LEU A 353 -13.50 -11.07 -7.17
CA LEU A 353 -12.15 -10.88 -6.65
C LEU A 353 -11.44 -9.88 -7.56
N VAL A 354 -10.74 -8.90 -6.97
CA VAL A 354 -10.01 -7.87 -7.72
C VAL A 354 -8.51 -8.01 -7.47
N LYS A 355 -7.71 -8.05 -8.53
CA LYS A 355 -6.24 -8.11 -8.46
C LYS A 355 -5.59 -7.05 -9.34
N THR A 356 -4.30 -6.76 -9.14
CA THR A 356 -3.54 -5.92 -10.06
C THR A 356 -2.99 -6.75 -11.22
N ILE A 357 -2.64 -6.06 -12.32
CA ILE A 357 -2.01 -6.68 -13.51
C ILE A 357 -0.69 -7.41 -13.21
N VAL A 358 -0.04 -7.15 -12.07
CA VAL A 358 1.23 -7.78 -11.67
C VAL A 358 1.06 -8.72 -10.46
N THR A 359 -0.17 -9.00 -10.07
CA THR A 359 -0.51 -9.99 -9.06
C THR A 359 -0.61 -11.38 -9.70
N THR A 360 -0.42 -12.43 -8.92
CA THR A 360 -0.36 -13.83 -9.39
C THR A 360 -1.53 -14.26 -10.27
N ASN A 361 -1.23 -14.99 -11.34
CA ASN A 361 -2.26 -15.65 -12.19
C ASN A 361 -2.89 -16.89 -11.53
N MET A 362 -2.43 -17.30 -10.35
CA MET A 362 -3.15 -18.30 -9.53
C MET A 362 -4.58 -17.83 -9.23
N ALA A 363 -4.79 -16.52 -9.07
CA ALA A 363 -6.11 -15.93 -8.84
C ALA A 363 -7.08 -16.25 -9.98
N ASP A 364 -6.63 -16.25 -11.26
CA ASP A 364 -7.47 -16.56 -12.42
C ASP A 364 -7.98 -18.01 -12.40
N VAL A 365 -7.09 -18.94 -11.98
CA VAL A 365 -7.43 -20.37 -11.89
C VAL A 365 -8.39 -20.59 -10.72
N MET A 366 -8.10 -20.00 -9.57
CA MET A 366 -8.89 -20.15 -8.36
C MET A 366 -10.29 -19.54 -8.50
N THR A 367 -10.43 -18.34 -9.04
CA THR A 367 -11.73 -17.70 -9.23
C THR A 367 -12.63 -18.47 -10.19
N LYS A 368 -12.05 -19.09 -11.23
CA LYS A 368 -12.80 -19.99 -12.13
C LYS A 368 -13.33 -21.24 -11.39
N ALA A 369 -12.53 -21.81 -10.47
CA ALA A 369 -12.93 -22.99 -9.71
C ALA A 369 -14.15 -22.73 -8.81
N TYR A 370 -14.31 -21.51 -8.30
CA TYR A 370 -15.42 -21.09 -7.43
C TYR A 370 -16.51 -20.28 -8.14
N ASN A 371 -16.46 -20.14 -9.46
CA ASN A 371 -17.38 -19.31 -10.24
C ASN A 371 -17.46 -17.86 -9.73
N VAL A 372 -16.31 -17.28 -9.38
CA VAL A 372 -16.14 -15.91 -8.96
C VAL A 372 -15.61 -15.09 -10.12
N LYS A 373 -16.11 -13.87 -10.31
CA LYS A 373 -15.58 -12.96 -11.34
C LYS A 373 -14.21 -12.43 -10.91
N GLU A 374 -13.20 -12.70 -11.71
CA GLU A 374 -11.90 -12.04 -11.56
C GLU A 374 -11.91 -10.71 -12.32
N ILE A 375 -11.38 -9.67 -11.70
CA ILE A 375 -11.23 -8.33 -12.30
C ILE A 375 -9.79 -7.85 -12.08
N GLU A 376 -9.14 -7.56 -13.19
CA GLU A 376 -7.77 -7.05 -13.23
C GLU A 376 -7.79 -5.52 -13.31
N VAL A 377 -6.92 -4.86 -12.51
CA VAL A 377 -6.75 -3.41 -12.49
C VAL A 377 -5.28 -3.03 -12.58
N LEU A 378 -4.97 -1.76 -12.84
CA LEU A 378 -3.59 -1.25 -12.79
C LEU A 378 -2.99 -1.40 -11.37
N THR A 379 -1.66 -1.38 -11.29
CA THR A 379 -0.92 -1.44 -10.01
C THR A 379 -1.28 -0.26 -9.11
N GLY A 380 -1.64 -0.58 -7.87
CA GLY A 380 -2.02 0.35 -6.82
C GLY A 380 -3.43 0.09 -6.30
N PHE A 381 -3.54 -0.09 -4.98
CA PHE A 381 -4.79 -0.50 -4.33
C PHE A 381 -5.95 0.50 -4.52
N LYS A 382 -5.64 1.77 -4.83
CA LYS A 382 -6.64 2.78 -5.17
C LYS A 382 -7.57 2.36 -6.31
N TYR A 383 -7.08 1.58 -7.28
CA TYR A 383 -7.90 1.03 -8.36
C TYR A 383 -8.78 -0.12 -7.90
N ILE A 384 -8.34 -0.90 -6.90
CA ILE A 384 -9.19 -1.90 -6.23
C ILE A 384 -10.30 -1.19 -5.45
N GLY A 385 -9.96 -0.15 -4.69
CA GLY A 385 -10.93 0.70 -3.99
C GLY A 385 -11.96 1.34 -4.94
N GLU A 386 -11.52 1.80 -6.10
CA GLU A 386 -12.38 2.34 -7.16
C GLU A 386 -13.35 1.28 -7.70
N GLN A 387 -12.90 0.04 -7.92
CA GLN A 387 -13.79 -1.04 -8.36
C GLN A 387 -14.87 -1.35 -7.31
N ILE A 388 -14.55 -1.35 -6.02
CA ILE A 388 -15.55 -1.54 -4.96
C ILE A 388 -16.64 -0.47 -5.06
N LYS A 389 -16.24 0.80 -5.23
CA LYS A 389 -17.17 1.92 -5.44
C LYS A 389 -18.05 1.72 -6.66
N LEU A 390 -17.46 1.33 -7.81
CA LEU A 390 -18.18 1.08 -9.04
C LEU A 390 -19.20 -0.06 -8.90
N PHE A 391 -18.84 -1.13 -8.19
CA PHE A 391 -19.78 -2.22 -7.90
C PHE A 391 -20.98 -1.76 -7.06
N GLU A 392 -20.74 -0.94 -6.04
CA GLU A 392 -21.81 -0.36 -5.21
C GLU A 392 -22.73 0.56 -6.02
N GLN A 393 -22.17 1.36 -6.93
CA GLN A 393 -22.94 2.28 -7.77
C GLN A 393 -23.74 1.59 -8.87
N ASN A 394 -23.15 0.58 -9.51
CA ASN A 394 -23.72 -0.06 -10.70
C ASN A 394 -24.44 -1.37 -10.38
N HIS A 395 -24.32 -1.88 -9.15
CA HIS A 395 -24.88 -3.16 -8.70
C HIS A 395 -24.50 -4.34 -9.61
N THR A 396 -23.26 -4.33 -10.14
CA THR A 396 -22.79 -5.34 -11.10
C THR A 396 -22.24 -6.57 -10.41
N TYR A 397 -21.42 -6.38 -9.40
CA TYR A 397 -20.75 -7.43 -8.64
C TYR A 397 -20.76 -7.13 -7.15
N ASN A 398 -20.55 -8.18 -6.33
CA ASN A 398 -20.30 -8.06 -4.90
C ASN A 398 -18.85 -8.42 -4.62
N TYR A 399 -18.10 -7.45 -4.11
CA TYR A 399 -16.70 -7.62 -3.76
C TYR A 399 -16.54 -8.61 -2.59
N VAL A 400 -15.66 -9.59 -2.76
CA VAL A 400 -15.33 -10.58 -1.73
C VAL A 400 -13.94 -10.34 -1.18
N PHE A 401 -12.96 -10.17 -2.08
CA PHE A 401 -11.56 -10.03 -1.74
C PHE A 401 -10.79 -9.29 -2.84
N GLY A 402 -9.74 -8.57 -2.44
CA GLY A 402 -8.79 -7.97 -3.38
C GLY A 402 -7.39 -7.95 -2.81
N LEU A 403 -6.41 -8.05 -3.72
CA LEU A 403 -5.01 -8.13 -3.32
C LEU A 403 -4.07 -7.50 -4.34
N GLU A 404 -2.92 -7.07 -3.84
CA GLU A 404 -1.76 -6.72 -4.64
C GLU A 404 -0.52 -7.48 -4.18
N GLU A 405 0.43 -7.69 -5.07
CA GLU A 405 1.66 -8.45 -4.84
C GLU A 405 2.53 -7.87 -3.71
N SER A 406 2.39 -6.57 -3.45
CA SER A 406 3.16 -5.82 -2.46
C SER A 406 2.61 -5.98 -1.03
N TYR A 407 2.22 -7.20 -0.65
CA TYR A 407 1.84 -7.60 0.70
C TYR A 407 0.54 -6.94 1.21
N GLY A 408 -0.28 -6.40 0.34
CA GLY A 408 -1.53 -5.74 0.68
C GLY A 408 -2.77 -6.47 0.19
N CYS A 409 -3.78 -6.59 1.04
CA CYS A 409 -5.10 -7.12 0.67
C CYS A 409 -6.22 -6.49 1.50
N LEU A 410 -7.45 -6.75 1.07
CA LEU A 410 -8.67 -6.33 1.77
C LEU A 410 -9.74 -7.41 1.64
N ALA A 411 -10.25 -7.87 2.76
CA ALA A 411 -11.46 -8.67 2.85
C ALA A 411 -12.63 -7.77 3.30
N GLY A 412 -13.77 -7.85 2.61
CA GLY A 412 -14.91 -6.97 2.89
C GLY A 412 -14.79 -5.57 2.31
N THR A 413 -15.77 -4.71 2.64
CA THR A 413 -15.93 -3.38 2.02
C THR A 413 -15.95 -2.23 3.03
N HIS A 414 -15.48 -2.46 4.26
CA HIS A 414 -15.44 -1.46 5.32
C HIS A 414 -14.44 -0.34 5.03
N ALA A 415 -13.32 -0.67 4.41
CA ALA A 415 -12.30 0.25 3.92
C ALA A 415 -12.21 0.21 2.38
N ARG A 416 -11.37 1.07 1.80
CA ARG A 416 -11.09 1.18 0.35
C ARG A 416 -9.58 1.20 0.07
N ASP A 417 -8.79 0.83 1.06
CA ASP A 417 -7.35 0.60 0.94
C ASP A 417 -7.01 -0.75 1.58
N LYS A 418 -5.78 -1.20 1.39
CA LYS A 418 -5.23 -2.40 2.02
C LYS A 418 -5.43 -2.34 3.53
N ASP A 419 -5.78 -3.45 4.12
CA ASP A 419 -6.02 -3.54 5.55
C ASP A 419 -5.27 -4.73 6.14
N ALA A 420 -4.11 -4.43 6.76
CA ALA A 420 -3.33 -5.47 7.41
C ALA A 420 -3.98 -6.02 8.68
N VAL A 421 -4.86 -5.25 9.34
CA VAL A 421 -5.57 -5.71 10.53
C VAL A 421 -6.59 -6.80 10.17
N VAL A 422 -7.39 -6.56 9.11
CA VAL A 422 -8.31 -7.60 8.60
C VAL A 422 -7.54 -8.79 8.01
N ALA A 423 -6.40 -8.53 7.36
CA ALA A 423 -5.56 -9.60 6.81
C ALA A 423 -4.98 -10.50 7.91
N VAL A 424 -4.45 -9.92 9.00
CA VAL A 424 -4.01 -10.67 10.20
C VAL A 424 -5.17 -11.51 10.75
N MET A 425 -6.32 -10.90 10.92
CA MET A 425 -7.51 -11.57 11.46
C MET A 425 -7.92 -12.78 10.61
N CYS A 426 -8.07 -12.58 9.30
CA CYS A 426 -8.45 -13.65 8.37
C CYS A 426 -7.37 -14.75 8.29
N LEU A 427 -6.09 -14.38 8.28
CA LEU A 427 -5.00 -15.36 8.24
C LEU A 427 -4.92 -16.17 9.53
N CYS A 428 -5.19 -15.57 10.69
CA CYS A 428 -5.29 -16.29 11.96
C CYS A 428 -6.47 -17.28 11.97
N GLU A 429 -7.58 -16.95 11.31
CA GLU A 429 -8.67 -17.91 11.10
C GLU A 429 -8.24 -19.08 10.21
N VAL A 430 -7.52 -18.81 9.11
CA VAL A 430 -6.94 -19.88 8.26
C VAL A 430 -5.98 -20.74 9.06
N ALA A 431 -5.13 -20.14 9.89
CA ALA A 431 -4.21 -20.87 10.76
C ALA A 431 -4.94 -21.74 11.81
N ALA A 432 -6.03 -21.22 12.38
CA ALA A 432 -6.90 -22.00 13.28
C ALA A 432 -7.54 -23.19 12.57
N TYR A 433 -8.03 -22.99 11.34
CA TYR A 433 -8.53 -24.07 10.50
C TYR A 433 -7.45 -25.14 10.24
N CYS A 434 -6.24 -24.71 9.89
CA CYS A 434 -5.11 -25.61 9.67
C CYS A 434 -4.77 -26.40 10.95
N LYS A 435 -4.67 -25.72 12.10
CA LYS A 435 -4.40 -26.33 13.41
C LYS A 435 -5.41 -27.39 13.77
N LYS A 436 -6.71 -27.11 13.62
CA LYS A 436 -7.80 -28.06 13.82
C LYS A 436 -7.67 -29.30 12.95
N ASN A 437 -7.17 -29.16 11.74
CA ASN A 437 -6.96 -30.26 10.79
C ASN A 437 -5.59 -30.93 10.90
N GLY A 438 -4.76 -30.57 11.88
CA GLY A 438 -3.44 -31.17 12.11
C GLY A 438 -2.40 -30.86 11.04
N ILE A 439 -2.53 -29.70 10.33
CA ILE A 439 -1.61 -29.22 9.30
C ILE A 439 -1.14 -27.80 9.64
N THR A 440 -0.06 -27.36 8.99
CA THR A 440 0.45 -25.99 9.08
C THR A 440 -0.11 -25.10 7.96
N LEU A 441 0.08 -23.78 8.06
CA LEU A 441 -0.18 -22.88 6.93
C LEU A 441 0.69 -23.22 5.71
N TRP A 442 1.92 -23.67 5.93
CA TRP A 442 2.78 -24.11 4.85
C TRP A 442 2.23 -25.36 4.14
N ASP A 443 1.76 -26.35 4.89
CA ASP A 443 1.10 -27.51 4.29
C ASP A 443 -0.15 -27.13 3.49
N GLN A 444 -0.93 -26.14 3.98
CA GLN A 444 -2.08 -25.63 3.23
C GLN A 444 -1.66 -24.92 1.94
N MET A 445 -0.57 -24.15 1.97
CA MET A 445 -0.04 -23.50 0.77
C MET A 445 0.43 -24.53 -0.27
N LEU A 446 1.07 -25.62 0.18
CA LEU A 446 1.47 -26.72 -0.70
C LEU A 446 0.25 -27.37 -1.37
N LYS A 447 -0.85 -27.59 -0.65
CA LYS A 447 -2.11 -28.09 -1.23
C LYS A 447 -2.69 -27.13 -2.28
N ILE A 448 -2.64 -25.83 -2.03
CA ILE A 448 -3.06 -24.81 -3.00
C ILE A 448 -2.23 -24.91 -4.28
N TYR A 449 -0.91 -25.06 -4.16
CA TYR A 449 -0.04 -25.26 -5.32
C TYR A 449 -0.36 -26.57 -6.08
N GLU A 450 -0.61 -27.66 -5.37
CA GLU A 450 -1.01 -28.94 -5.99
C GLU A 450 -2.33 -28.82 -6.75
N GLU A 451 -3.29 -28.08 -6.21
CA GLU A 451 -4.64 -27.96 -6.78
C GLU A 451 -4.71 -26.96 -7.94
N TYR A 452 -4.09 -25.77 -7.81
CA TYR A 452 -4.23 -24.68 -8.78
C TYR A 452 -3.01 -24.50 -9.68
N GLY A 453 -1.86 -25.06 -9.32
CA GLY A 453 -0.58 -24.95 -10.03
C GLY A 453 0.50 -24.22 -9.23
N TYR A 454 1.75 -24.54 -9.54
CA TYR A 454 2.94 -23.97 -8.87
C TYR A 454 3.30 -22.62 -9.49
N PHE A 455 2.50 -21.60 -9.19
CA PHE A 455 2.76 -20.23 -9.60
C PHE A 455 3.88 -19.62 -8.75
N LYS A 456 4.77 -18.87 -9.39
CA LYS A 456 5.84 -18.14 -8.71
C LYS A 456 6.09 -16.81 -9.41
N GLU A 457 6.15 -15.76 -8.63
CA GLU A 457 6.38 -14.41 -9.09
C GLU A 457 7.73 -13.88 -8.59
N GLY A 458 8.28 -12.93 -9.35
CA GLY A 458 9.51 -12.24 -9.02
C GLY A 458 9.49 -10.78 -9.42
N LEU A 459 10.28 -9.99 -8.72
CA LEU A 459 10.48 -8.57 -8.98
C LEU A 459 11.97 -8.29 -9.11
N HIS A 460 12.34 -7.58 -10.18
CA HIS A 460 13.68 -7.00 -10.31
C HIS A 460 13.57 -5.49 -10.48
N THR A 461 14.33 -4.74 -9.67
CA THR A 461 14.32 -3.27 -9.69
C THR A 461 15.68 -2.76 -10.14
N ILE A 462 15.71 -1.90 -11.15
CA ILE A 462 16.91 -1.18 -11.58
C ILE A 462 16.76 0.27 -11.13
N THR A 463 17.71 0.74 -10.33
CA THR A 463 17.79 2.12 -9.86
C THR A 463 18.91 2.82 -10.63
N MET A 464 18.61 3.94 -11.25
CA MET A 464 19.54 4.80 -11.97
C MET A 464 19.63 6.16 -11.27
N LYS A 465 20.77 6.85 -11.36
CA LYS A 465 20.97 8.12 -10.64
C LYS A 465 20.79 9.34 -11.54
N GLY A 466 20.19 10.38 -10.99
CA GLY A 466 20.11 11.71 -11.58
C GLY A 466 19.26 11.83 -12.84
N VAL A 467 19.39 12.96 -13.53
CA VAL A 467 18.64 13.28 -14.75
C VAL A 467 18.96 12.33 -15.90
N THR A 468 20.22 11.88 -16.01
CA THR A 468 20.66 10.88 -17.00
C THR A 468 19.97 9.55 -16.79
N GLY A 469 19.76 9.13 -15.52
CA GLY A 469 19.05 7.91 -15.19
C GLY A 469 17.56 7.96 -15.58
N ALA A 470 16.91 9.09 -15.40
CA ALA A 470 15.51 9.27 -15.82
C ALA A 470 15.38 9.20 -17.36
N GLN A 471 16.34 9.74 -18.12
CA GLN A 471 16.36 9.62 -19.58
C GLN A 471 16.61 8.18 -20.02
N ALA A 472 17.57 7.49 -19.40
CA ALA A 472 17.88 6.10 -19.69
C ALA A 472 16.65 5.18 -19.52
N ILE A 473 15.84 5.40 -18.47
CA ILE A 473 14.59 4.65 -18.27
C ILE A 473 13.59 4.91 -19.41
N LYS A 474 13.46 6.16 -19.87
CA LYS A 474 12.60 6.47 -21.04
C LYS A 474 13.08 5.76 -22.30
N ASP A 475 14.40 5.72 -22.51
CA ASP A 475 15.02 5.07 -23.68
C ASP A 475 14.83 3.54 -23.64
N ILE A 476 14.94 2.92 -22.46
CA ILE A 476 14.61 1.50 -22.25
C ILE A 476 13.15 1.23 -22.63
N MET A 477 12.19 1.99 -22.10
CA MET A 477 10.77 1.79 -22.41
C MET A 477 10.47 2.00 -23.90
N ALA A 478 11.09 3.00 -24.54
CA ALA A 478 10.94 3.26 -25.97
C ALA A 478 11.51 2.09 -26.81
N ALA A 479 12.65 1.54 -26.43
CA ALA A 479 13.26 0.39 -27.11
C ALA A 479 12.40 -0.88 -27.00
N LEU A 480 11.88 -1.18 -25.80
CA LEU A 480 10.98 -2.31 -25.56
C LEU A 480 9.68 -2.20 -26.38
N ARG A 481 9.11 -0.99 -26.51
CA ARG A 481 7.92 -0.74 -27.34
C ARG A 481 8.19 -0.87 -28.82
N LYS A 482 9.36 -0.39 -29.28
CA LYS A 482 9.73 -0.39 -30.71
C LYS A 482 9.98 -1.81 -31.24
N ASN A 483 10.61 -2.65 -30.42
CA ASN A 483 10.99 -4.01 -30.79
C ASN A 483 10.59 -4.98 -29.67
N PRO A 484 9.29 -5.28 -29.49
CA PRO A 484 8.86 -6.22 -28.48
C PRO A 484 9.43 -7.61 -28.74
N ALA A 485 9.89 -8.28 -27.68
CA ALA A 485 10.38 -9.64 -27.78
C ALA A 485 9.30 -10.57 -28.34
N LYS A 486 9.71 -11.55 -29.15
CA LYS A 486 8.81 -12.60 -29.66
C LYS A 486 8.86 -13.86 -28.82
N GLU A 487 9.94 -14.03 -28.07
CA GLU A 487 10.20 -15.16 -27.20
C GLU A 487 11.07 -14.72 -26.02
N LEU A 488 10.79 -15.25 -24.82
CA LEU A 488 11.57 -15.03 -23.60
C LEU A 488 11.74 -16.36 -22.86
N ALA A 489 12.98 -16.72 -22.54
CA ALA A 489 13.31 -17.99 -21.86
C ALA A 489 12.68 -19.23 -22.54
N GLY A 490 12.59 -19.26 -23.87
CA GLY A 490 11.98 -20.36 -24.62
C GLY A 490 10.43 -20.34 -24.64
N LEU A 491 9.80 -19.32 -24.06
CA LEU A 491 8.35 -19.11 -24.06
C LEU A 491 7.98 -18.07 -25.14
N LYS A 492 7.05 -18.39 -26.03
CA LYS A 492 6.55 -17.43 -27.01
C LYS A 492 5.76 -16.33 -26.32
N VAL A 493 5.93 -15.11 -26.82
CA VAL A 493 5.08 -13.98 -26.46
C VAL A 493 3.77 -14.11 -27.24
N LEU A 494 2.66 -14.24 -26.53
CA LEU A 494 1.32 -14.39 -27.09
C LEU A 494 0.69 -13.03 -27.36
N LYS A 495 0.81 -12.10 -26.40
CA LYS A 495 0.29 -10.73 -26.51
C LYS A 495 1.25 -9.74 -25.89
N VAL A 496 1.23 -8.52 -26.43
CA VAL A 496 1.88 -7.35 -25.85
C VAL A 496 0.80 -6.32 -25.52
N ARG A 497 0.71 -5.93 -24.24
CA ARG A 497 -0.22 -4.92 -23.76
C ARG A 497 0.55 -3.64 -23.46
N ASP A 498 0.38 -2.61 -24.26
CA ASP A 498 0.92 -1.27 -24.03
C ASP A 498 -0.17 -0.37 -23.45
N TYR A 499 -0.14 -0.17 -22.13
CA TYR A 499 -1.13 0.63 -21.42
C TYR A 499 -0.98 2.13 -21.69
N ASP A 500 0.18 2.61 -22.13
CA ASP A 500 0.39 4.02 -22.50
C ASP A 500 -0.33 4.34 -23.82
N ALA A 501 -0.24 3.42 -24.77
CA ALA A 501 -0.92 3.54 -26.05
C ALA A 501 -2.40 3.08 -26.02
N ASP A 502 -2.84 2.40 -24.96
CA ASP A 502 -4.11 1.67 -24.87
C ASP A 502 -4.27 0.62 -25.98
N VAL A 503 -3.24 -0.21 -26.17
CA VAL A 503 -3.23 -1.23 -27.24
C VAL A 503 -2.78 -2.57 -26.72
N VAL A 504 -3.56 -3.62 -26.98
CA VAL A 504 -3.15 -5.02 -26.89
C VAL A 504 -2.91 -5.53 -28.31
N THR A 505 -1.72 -6.05 -28.56
CA THR A 505 -1.37 -6.67 -29.87
C THR A 505 -1.27 -8.18 -29.69
N ASP A 506 -2.06 -8.95 -30.42
CA ASP A 506 -1.89 -10.39 -30.56
C ASP A 506 -0.67 -10.66 -31.47
N MET A 507 0.32 -11.38 -30.96
CA MET A 507 1.60 -11.56 -31.64
C MET A 507 1.55 -12.58 -32.79
N ALA A 508 0.55 -13.45 -32.82
CA ALA A 508 0.35 -14.42 -33.89
C ALA A 508 -0.39 -13.83 -35.08
N THR A 509 -1.43 -13.02 -34.83
CA THR A 509 -2.33 -12.47 -35.86
C THR A 509 -2.01 -11.03 -36.22
N GLY A 510 -1.37 -10.27 -35.32
CA GLY A 510 -1.19 -8.83 -35.43
C GLY A 510 -2.47 -8.01 -35.15
N GLU A 511 -3.54 -8.66 -34.71
CA GLU A 511 -4.79 -8.00 -34.35
C GLU A 511 -4.59 -7.09 -33.12
N LYS A 512 -5.27 -5.94 -33.11
CA LYS A 512 -5.19 -4.95 -32.04
C LYS A 512 -6.52 -4.71 -31.38
N SER A 513 -6.51 -4.58 -30.06
CA SER A 513 -7.67 -4.21 -29.23
C SER A 513 -7.25 -3.21 -28.15
N SER A 514 -8.21 -2.61 -27.43
CA SER A 514 -7.95 -1.80 -26.25
C SER A 514 -7.56 -2.68 -25.06
N THR A 515 -6.74 -2.13 -24.15
CA THR A 515 -6.44 -2.75 -22.85
C THR A 515 -7.64 -2.75 -21.90
N GLY A 516 -8.58 -1.82 -22.11
CA GLY A 516 -9.76 -1.63 -21.25
C GLY A 516 -9.45 -1.01 -19.89
N LEU A 517 -8.19 -0.58 -19.65
CA LEU A 517 -7.74 0.06 -18.41
C LEU A 517 -7.23 1.49 -18.68
N PRO A 518 -7.15 2.33 -17.64
CA PRO A 518 -6.61 3.68 -17.78
C PRO A 518 -5.19 3.68 -18.36
N LYS A 519 -4.82 4.77 -19.04
CA LYS A 519 -3.46 4.93 -19.57
C LYS A 519 -2.43 4.96 -18.45
N SER A 520 -1.35 4.20 -18.65
CA SER A 520 -0.22 4.12 -17.71
C SER A 520 1.06 3.73 -18.47
N ASN A 521 2.20 4.27 -18.07
CA ASN A 521 3.49 3.92 -18.68
C ASN A 521 3.93 2.50 -18.25
N VAL A 522 3.21 1.50 -18.74
CA VAL A 522 3.40 0.08 -18.45
C VAL A 522 3.40 -0.71 -19.74
N LEU A 523 4.33 -1.65 -19.88
CA LEU A 523 4.38 -2.60 -20.98
C LEU A 523 4.35 -4.02 -20.40
N TYR A 524 3.39 -4.83 -20.84
CA TYR A 524 3.14 -6.17 -20.31
C TYR A 524 3.20 -7.20 -21.46
N PHE A 525 3.81 -8.34 -21.20
CA PHE A 525 3.96 -9.44 -22.13
C PHE A 525 3.28 -10.68 -21.58
N ASP A 526 2.22 -11.13 -22.23
CA ASP A 526 1.61 -12.43 -21.97
C ASP A 526 2.45 -13.50 -22.67
N LEU A 527 2.89 -14.51 -21.94
CA LEU A 527 3.72 -15.60 -22.43
C LEU A 527 2.97 -16.93 -22.41
N GLU A 528 3.50 -17.95 -23.08
CA GLU A 528 2.98 -19.32 -22.99
C GLU A 528 2.99 -19.83 -21.54
N ASN A 529 2.15 -20.82 -21.24
CA ASN A 529 2.06 -21.53 -19.96
C ASN A 529 1.72 -20.62 -18.76
N ASP A 530 0.77 -19.70 -18.92
CA ASP A 530 0.35 -18.76 -17.88
C ASP A 530 1.50 -17.89 -17.31
N SER A 531 2.60 -17.79 -18.05
CA SER A 531 3.76 -16.96 -17.69
C SER A 531 3.62 -15.55 -18.24
N TRP A 532 4.30 -14.59 -17.61
CA TRP A 532 4.22 -13.19 -18.02
C TRP A 532 5.41 -12.36 -17.52
N CYS A 533 5.63 -11.22 -18.14
CA CYS A 533 6.49 -10.18 -17.56
C CYS A 533 5.95 -8.79 -17.85
N CYS A 534 6.31 -7.83 -16.99
CA CYS A 534 5.83 -6.47 -17.04
C CYS A 534 6.94 -5.47 -16.71
N ALA A 535 7.14 -4.47 -17.57
CA ALA A 535 8.07 -3.36 -17.33
C ALA A 535 7.27 -2.11 -16.90
N ARG A 536 7.63 -1.53 -15.75
CA ARG A 536 6.97 -0.36 -15.18
C ARG A 536 7.97 0.61 -14.56
N PRO A 537 8.17 1.80 -15.14
CA PRO A 537 8.92 2.88 -14.50
C PRO A 537 8.22 3.40 -13.24
N SER A 538 9.02 3.85 -12.26
CA SER A 538 8.50 4.64 -11.15
C SER A 538 8.08 6.02 -11.63
N GLY A 539 6.96 6.54 -11.13
CA GLY A 539 6.51 7.91 -11.43
C GLY A 539 7.28 9.00 -10.68
N THR A 540 7.95 8.64 -9.57
CA THR A 540 8.55 9.61 -8.64
C THR A 540 10.07 9.50 -8.50
N GLU A 541 10.63 8.35 -8.85
CA GLU A 541 12.06 8.05 -8.68
C GLU A 541 12.65 7.51 -9.99
N PRO A 542 13.96 7.69 -10.26
CA PRO A 542 14.60 7.13 -11.43
C PRO A 542 14.84 5.61 -11.26
N LYS A 543 13.74 4.87 -11.20
CA LYS A 543 13.68 3.41 -11.06
C LYS A 543 12.78 2.80 -12.12
N ILE A 544 13.15 1.61 -12.60
CA ILE A 544 12.25 0.77 -13.41
C ILE A 544 12.14 -0.61 -12.74
N LYS A 545 10.93 -1.10 -12.66
CA LYS A 545 10.58 -2.40 -12.08
C LYS A 545 10.19 -3.37 -13.18
N PHE A 546 10.75 -4.58 -13.13
CA PHE A 546 10.38 -5.70 -13.96
C PHE A 546 9.72 -6.76 -13.08
N TYR A 547 8.42 -6.94 -13.26
CA TYR A 547 7.64 -7.99 -12.61
C TYR A 547 7.58 -9.19 -13.54
N MET A 548 7.59 -10.38 -12.99
CA MET A 548 7.58 -11.64 -13.75
C MET A 548 6.75 -12.67 -12.99
N GLY A 549 6.05 -13.50 -13.73
CA GLY A 549 5.33 -14.65 -13.18
C GLY A 549 5.48 -15.87 -14.09
N VAL A 550 5.60 -17.03 -13.47
CA VAL A 550 5.70 -18.31 -14.16
C VAL A 550 4.81 -19.36 -13.49
N LYS A 551 4.50 -20.43 -14.23
CA LYS A 551 3.84 -21.63 -13.71
C LYS A 551 4.74 -22.84 -13.92
N GLY A 552 5.05 -23.53 -12.82
CA GLY A 552 5.82 -24.75 -12.80
C GLY A 552 4.97 -26.00 -12.59
N ASN A 553 5.64 -27.15 -12.69
CA ASN A 553 5.08 -28.48 -12.35
C ASN A 553 5.45 -28.89 -10.91
N SER A 554 6.35 -28.14 -10.26
CA SER A 554 6.78 -28.26 -8.86
C SER A 554 7.33 -26.93 -8.38
N LEU A 555 7.59 -26.78 -7.08
CA LEU A 555 8.26 -25.60 -6.53
C LEU A 555 9.62 -25.37 -7.18
N GLN A 556 10.43 -26.42 -7.32
CA GLN A 556 11.75 -26.32 -7.93
C GLN A 556 11.65 -25.91 -9.41
N ASP A 557 10.74 -26.53 -10.19
CA ASP A 557 10.54 -26.18 -11.61
C ASP A 557 10.10 -24.72 -11.77
N SER A 558 9.24 -24.21 -10.87
CA SER A 558 8.83 -22.80 -10.90
C SER A 558 9.99 -21.84 -10.55
N GLU A 559 10.90 -22.23 -9.65
CA GLU A 559 12.12 -21.45 -9.35
C GLU A 559 13.07 -21.37 -10.54
N GLU A 560 13.35 -22.51 -11.15
CA GLU A 560 14.23 -22.59 -12.32
C GLU A 560 13.66 -21.78 -13.50
N LYS A 561 12.36 -21.87 -13.76
CA LYS A 561 11.66 -21.10 -14.79
C LYS A 561 11.69 -19.59 -14.51
N LEU A 562 11.47 -19.19 -13.25
CA LEU A 562 11.49 -17.78 -12.88
C LEU A 562 12.88 -17.17 -13.07
N GLU A 563 13.94 -17.88 -12.67
CA GLU A 563 15.32 -17.40 -12.87
C GLU A 563 15.70 -17.33 -14.36
N ALA A 564 15.27 -18.31 -15.16
CA ALA A 564 15.45 -18.28 -16.61
C ALA A 564 14.72 -17.09 -17.25
N LEU A 565 13.47 -16.82 -16.84
CA LEU A 565 12.69 -15.68 -17.34
C LEU A 565 13.33 -14.34 -16.92
N LYS A 566 13.79 -14.23 -15.69
CA LYS A 566 14.49 -13.04 -15.18
C LYS A 566 15.74 -12.74 -16.03
N ASN A 567 16.58 -13.75 -16.29
CA ASN A 567 17.78 -13.58 -17.11
C ASN A 567 17.42 -13.14 -18.55
N ALA A 568 16.36 -13.69 -19.14
CA ALA A 568 15.89 -13.31 -20.46
C ALA A 568 15.35 -11.86 -20.48
N VAL A 569 14.60 -11.45 -19.46
CA VAL A 569 14.09 -10.08 -19.31
C VAL A 569 15.23 -9.07 -19.16
N LEU A 570 16.23 -9.38 -18.35
CA LEU A 570 17.39 -8.50 -18.18
C LEU A 570 18.22 -8.38 -19.46
N ALA A 571 18.31 -9.43 -20.25
CA ALA A 571 18.98 -9.41 -21.55
C ALA A 571 18.26 -8.57 -22.63
N MET A 572 16.97 -8.25 -22.44
CA MET A 572 16.24 -7.32 -23.34
C MET A 572 16.60 -5.84 -23.08
N ILE A 573 17.19 -5.54 -21.94
CA ILE A 573 17.48 -4.16 -21.55
C ILE A 573 18.68 -3.70 -22.36
N PRO A 574 18.57 -2.62 -23.17
CA PRO A 574 19.72 -2.10 -23.91
C PRO A 574 20.85 -1.70 -22.95
N GLU A 575 22.09 -1.91 -23.35
CA GLU A 575 23.22 -1.27 -22.68
C GLU A 575 23.08 0.25 -22.87
N VAL A 576 22.87 0.97 -21.76
CA VAL A 576 22.64 2.42 -21.73
C VAL A 576 23.85 3.12 -21.08
#